data_b4213ac90e67d01c822a90d6d0ceeaa9
#
_entry.id   b4213ac90e67d01c822a90d6d0ceeaa9
#
_cell.length_a   1.000
_cell.length_b   1.000
_cell.length_c   1.000
_cell.angle_alpha   90.00
_cell.angle_beta   90.00
_cell.angle_gamma   90.00
#
_symmetry.space_group_name_H-M   'P 1'
#
loop_
_entity.id
_entity.type
_entity.pdbx_description
1 polymer ?
#
loop_
_entity_poly.entity_id
_entity_poly.type
_entity_poly.pdbx_seq_one_letter_code
_entity_poly.pdbx_strand_id
1 'polypeptide(L)'
;MEEQITNNIPDGMGVTTEPAAESIAEPVAESIAVPAAESVAESLPEGQSAADGAGTHVGLSDDGLVLRAEGLVKRYGKRTVVNDVAFDVKQGEIVGLLGPNGAGKTTSFYMTSGLVVPNGGHIYLGKEEITKLPVYKRARLGIGYLPQEASVFRKMSVEDNILSVLEMTGKPRDYQLEKLESLIREFSLQKVRKNLGDRLSGGERRRCEIARCLAIEPKFIMLDEPFAGVDPIAVEEIQEVVWHLKYRNIGILITDHNVQETLAITDRAYLLFEGRILFQGTPEELAADPIVRKNYLTDKFVLRKNSFQDRPAPVEG
;
A
#
# COMPACT_ATOMS: atom_id res chain seq x y z
N MET A 1 -41.51 -0.02 59.95
CA MET A 1 -41.67 -1.45 60.25
C MET A 1 -40.45 -2.11 59.63
N GLU A 2 -39.51 -2.35 60.54
CA GLU A 2 -38.34 -3.15 60.38
C GLU A 2 -38.72 -4.62 60.14
N GLU A 3 -37.91 -5.32 59.36
CA GLU A 3 -37.53 -6.69 59.75
C GLU A 3 -36.31 -7.12 58.98
N GLN A 4 -35.24 -7.30 59.73
CA GLN A 4 -34.00 -8.02 59.40
C GLN A 4 -34.30 -9.52 59.48
N ILE A 5 -33.65 -10.33 58.64
CA ILE A 5 -33.24 -11.70 58.98
C ILE A 5 -31.97 -12.05 58.22
N THR A 6 -30.90 -12.03 58.86
CA THR A 6 -29.70 -12.85 59.15
C THR A 6 -29.46 -14.14 58.38
N ASN A 7 -28.22 -14.23 57.93
CA ASN A 7 -27.25 -15.34 57.86
C ASN A 7 -27.75 -16.80 57.87
N ASN A 8 -27.25 -17.56 56.90
CA ASN A 8 -26.57 -18.84 57.26
C ASN A 8 -25.63 -19.33 56.14
N ILE A 9 -24.34 -19.48 56.48
CA ILE A 9 -23.32 -20.24 55.78
C ILE A 9 -23.26 -21.63 56.45
N PRO A 10 -22.99 -22.70 55.72
CA PRO A 10 -22.08 -23.71 56.24
C PRO A 10 -20.89 -23.99 55.33
N ASP A 11 -19.73 -24.05 55.96
CA ASP A 11 -18.46 -24.59 55.52
C ASP A 11 -18.55 -26.06 55.05
N GLY A 12 -17.63 -26.42 54.15
CA GLY A 12 -17.20 -27.80 54.14
C GLY A 12 -16.68 -28.34 52.80
N MET A 13 -15.36 -28.27 52.60
CA MET A 13 -14.48 -29.27 51.96
C MET A 13 -14.58 -29.61 50.50
N GLY A 14 -13.45 -29.50 49.84
CA GLY A 14 -13.13 -30.22 48.62
C GLY A 14 -12.10 -29.58 47.73
N VAL A 15 -10.84 -29.60 48.13
CA VAL A 15 -9.68 -29.33 47.27
C VAL A 15 -9.55 -30.46 46.27
N THR A 16 -9.59 -30.16 44.98
CA THR A 16 -8.93 -30.96 43.95
C THR A 16 -8.28 -30.04 42.93
N THR A 17 -7.00 -30.22 42.86
CA THR A 17 -6.03 -29.59 41.96
C THR A 17 -6.17 -30.11 40.55
N GLU A 18 -6.07 -29.12 39.57
CA GLU A 18 -5.40 -29.18 38.28
C GLU A 18 -6.01 -29.96 37.09
N PRO A 19 -5.60 -29.61 35.81
CA PRO A 19 -4.41 -28.87 35.42
C PRO A 19 -4.63 -27.69 34.44
N ALA A 20 -3.59 -26.88 34.37
CA ALA A 20 -3.34 -25.75 33.48
C ALA A 20 -3.62 -26.02 31.99
N ALA A 21 -4.41 -25.15 31.39
CA ALA A 21 -4.44 -25.00 29.95
C ALA A 21 -3.23 -24.16 29.54
N GLU A 22 -2.35 -24.74 28.76
CA GLU A 22 -1.21 -24.11 28.10
C GLU A 22 -1.71 -22.95 27.26
N SER A 23 -1.25 -21.76 27.60
CA SER A 23 -1.29 -20.55 26.80
C SER A 23 -0.44 -20.78 25.54
N ILE A 24 -1.07 -20.90 24.40
CA ILE A 24 -0.39 -20.85 23.11
C ILE A 24 0.03 -19.40 22.90
N ALA A 25 1.34 -19.17 23.04
CA ALA A 25 1.97 -17.89 22.81
C ALA A 25 1.70 -17.40 21.39
N GLU A 26 1.23 -16.17 21.27
CA GLU A 26 1.22 -15.39 20.03
C GLU A 26 2.65 -15.23 19.52
N PRO A 27 2.87 -15.27 18.19
CA PRO A 27 4.18 -14.97 17.65
C PRO A 27 4.48 -13.48 17.82
N VAL A 28 5.51 -13.20 18.59
CA VAL A 28 6.13 -11.89 18.76
C VAL A 28 6.47 -11.34 17.37
N ALA A 29 5.87 -10.21 16.99
CA ALA A 29 6.33 -9.40 15.89
C ALA A 29 7.69 -8.80 16.29
N GLU A 30 8.77 -9.38 15.81
CA GLU A 30 10.09 -8.77 15.89
C GLU A 30 10.07 -7.43 15.14
N SER A 31 10.16 -6.36 15.91
CA SER A 31 10.36 -5.01 15.39
C SER A 31 11.71 -4.99 14.67
N ILE A 32 11.69 -4.85 13.35
CA ILE A 32 12.89 -4.60 12.55
C ILE A 32 13.36 -3.19 12.88
N ALA A 33 14.26 -3.07 13.84
CA ALA A 33 15.01 -1.86 14.10
C ALA A 33 15.96 -1.62 12.91
N VAL A 34 15.79 -0.49 12.24
CA VAL A 34 16.73 -0.01 11.23
C VAL A 34 18.00 0.43 11.95
N PRO A 35 19.19 -0.15 11.70
CA PRO A 35 20.41 0.33 12.32
C PRO A 35 20.76 1.72 11.80
N ALA A 36 21.17 2.60 12.72
CA ALA A 36 21.71 3.91 12.43
C ALA A 36 22.92 3.79 11.50
N ALA A 37 22.97 4.66 10.48
CA ALA A 37 24.09 4.74 9.55
C ALA A 37 25.36 5.22 10.29
N GLU A 38 26.29 4.33 10.54
CA GLU A 38 27.66 4.69 10.86
C GLU A 38 28.37 5.17 9.59
N SER A 39 28.97 6.34 9.71
CA SER A 39 29.80 6.98 8.69
C SER A 39 31.09 6.20 8.51
N VAL A 40 31.24 5.51 7.38
CA VAL A 40 32.53 5.06 6.91
C VAL A 40 32.91 5.93 5.71
N ALA A 41 33.79 6.89 5.99
CA ALA A 41 34.52 7.62 4.98
C ALA A 41 35.67 6.72 4.49
N GLU A 42 35.53 6.11 3.34
CA GLU A 42 36.62 5.42 2.67
C GLU A 42 36.98 6.18 1.38
N SER A 43 38.23 6.58 1.32
CA SER A 43 38.90 7.39 0.31
C SER A 43 38.85 6.74 -1.07
N LEU A 44 38.38 7.51 -2.06
CA LEU A 44 38.47 7.18 -3.48
C LEU A 44 39.83 7.64 -4.04
N PRO A 45 40.49 6.86 -4.90
CA PRO A 45 41.66 7.35 -5.64
C PRO A 45 41.23 8.28 -6.78
N GLU A 46 41.93 9.40 -6.87
CA GLU A 46 41.84 10.34 -8.00
C GLU A 46 42.42 9.75 -9.27
N GLY A 47 41.75 10.00 -10.38
CA GLY A 47 42.33 10.03 -11.71
C GLY A 47 41.74 9.08 -12.73
N GLN A 48 40.84 9.61 -13.55
CA GLN A 48 40.95 9.62 -15.01
C GLN A 48 39.74 10.31 -15.64
N SER A 49 40.00 11.41 -16.34
CA SER A 49 39.08 12.08 -17.24
C SER A 49 38.78 11.18 -18.44
N ALA A 50 37.53 10.96 -18.74
CA ALA A 50 37.06 10.57 -20.08
C ALA A 50 35.76 11.30 -20.39
N ALA A 51 35.79 12.01 -21.46
CA ALA A 51 34.72 12.75 -22.09
C ALA A 51 33.68 11.82 -22.73
N ASP A 52 32.51 12.39 -22.96
CA ASP A 52 31.48 11.95 -23.92
C ASP A 52 30.81 10.60 -23.68
N GLY A 53 29.65 10.66 -23.10
CA GLY A 53 28.63 9.62 -23.12
C GLY A 53 27.25 10.24 -23.20
N ALA A 54 26.78 10.51 -24.42
CA ALA A 54 25.44 10.96 -24.73
C ALA A 54 24.41 10.16 -23.92
N GLY A 55 23.59 10.87 -23.17
CA GLY A 55 22.41 10.31 -22.54
C GLY A 55 21.52 9.68 -23.61
N THR A 56 21.51 8.37 -23.68
CA THR A 56 20.55 7.61 -24.46
C THR A 56 19.19 7.85 -23.81
N HIS A 57 18.42 8.78 -24.35
CA HIS A 57 16.98 8.78 -24.24
C HIS A 57 16.50 7.43 -24.78
N VAL A 58 16.21 6.50 -23.89
CA VAL A 58 15.51 5.26 -24.23
C VAL A 58 14.13 5.71 -24.69
N GLY A 59 13.91 5.61 -26.00
CA GLY A 59 12.65 5.94 -26.63
C GLY A 59 11.55 5.16 -25.93
N LEU A 60 10.61 5.90 -25.34
CA LEU A 60 9.33 5.37 -24.88
C LEU A 60 8.65 4.80 -26.11
N SER A 61 8.46 3.48 -26.18
CA SER A 61 7.44 2.90 -27.02
C SER A 61 6.10 3.52 -26.59
N ASP A 62 5.19 3.70 -27.53
CA ASP A 62 3.88 4.36 -27.41
C ASP A 62 2.97 3.77 -26.29
N ASP A 63 3.39 2.68 -25.64
CA ASP A 63 2.75 1.95 -24.56
C ASP A 63 3.27 2.34 -23.19
N GLY A 64 3.33 3.56 -22.77
CA GLY A 64 3.63 4.00 -21.40
C GLY A 64 4.59 3.12 -20.57
N LEU A 65 5.00 3.57 -19.40
CA LEU A 65 5.81 2.76 -18.48
C LEU A 65 4.93 1.70 -17.80
N VAL A 66 5.43 0.45 -17.69
CA VAL A 66 4.72 -0.68 -17.07
C VAL A 66 5.53 -1.23 -15.90
N LEU A 67 4.88 -1.40 -14.75
CA LEU A 67 5.41 -2.19 -13.62
C LEU A 67 4.90 -3.62 -13.77
N ARG A 68 5.81 -4.59 -13.94
CA ARG A 68 5.45 -5.97 -14.27
C ARG A 68 6.12 -6.97 -13.36
N ALA A 69 5.35 -7.95 -12.88
CA ALA A 69 5.79 -9.12 -12.14
C ALA A 69 5.58 -10.37 -13.00
N GLU A 70 6.59 -11.23 -13.10
CA GLU A 70 6.59 -12.41 -13.95
C GLU A 70 7.03 -13.64 -13.16
N GLY A 71 6.16 -14.66 -13.12
CA GLY A 71 6.47 -15.96 -12.56
C GLY A 71 6.90 -15.94 -11.10
N LEU A 72 6.36 -15.04 -10.28
CA LEU A 72 6.78 -14.85 -8.89
C LEU A 72 6.57 -16.13 -8.08
N VAL A 73 7.61 -16.54 -7.37
CA VAL A 73 7.57 -17.66 -6.43
C VAL A 73 8.09 -17.22 -5.07
N LYS A 74 7.37 -17.54 -4.00
CA LYS A 74 7.83 -17.36 -2.62
C LYS A 74 7.54 -18.57 -1.77
N ARG A 75 8.58 -19.01 -1.04
CA ARG A 75 8.53 -20.12 -0.09
C ARG A 75 8.97 -19.66 1.29
N TYR A 76 8.26 -20.10 2.31
CA TYR A 76 8.64 -19.96 3.71
C TYR A 76 8.76 -21.37 4.30
N GLY A 77 9.98 -21.80 4.56
CA GLY A 77 10.28 -23.18 4.92
C GLY A 77 9.81 -24.15 3.85
N LYS A 78 8.91 -25.07 4.20
CA LYS A 78 8.34 -26.08 3.27
C LYS A 78 7.08 -25.58 2.52
N ARG A 79 6.50 -24.44 2.93
CA ARG A 79 5.26 -23.91 2.36
C ARG A 79 5.55 -22.96 1.21
N THR A 80 5.04 -23.23 0.02
CA THR A 80 4.99 -22.29 -1.10
C THR A 80 3.74 -21.44 -0.93
N VAL A 81 3.93 -20.13 -0.74
CA VAL A 81 2.85 -19.15 -0.51
C VAL A 81 2.46 -18.45 -1.79
N VAL A 82 3.42 -18.22 -2.70
CA VAL A 82 3.21 -17.68 -4.03
C VAL A 82 3.86 -18.61 -5.02
N ASN A 83 3.14 -19.01 -6.06
CA ASN A 83 3.53 -20.04 -6.99
C ASN A 83 3.15 -19.64 -8.42
N ASP A 84 4.11 -19.11 -9.16
CA ASP A 84 3.97 -18.70 -10.56
C ASP A 84 2.93 -17.56 -10.74
N VAL A 85 3.03 -16.50 -9.93
CA VAL A 85 2.16 -15.34 -10.01
C VAL A 85 2.74 -14.31 -10.96
N ALA A 86 1.92 -13.88 -11.93
CA ALA A 86 2.26 -12.84 -12.89
C ALA A 86 1.14 -11.79 -12.97
N PHE A 87 1.52 -10.51 -12.98
CA PHE A 87 0.61 -9.37 -13.16
C PHE A 87 1.37 -8.14 -13.61
N ASP A 88 0.67 -7.17 -14.14
CA ASP A 88 1.23 -5.90 -14.56
C ASP A 88 0.31 -4.72 -14.20
N VAL A 89 0.92 -3.53 -14.14
CA VAL A 89 0.24 -2.25 -13.93
C VAL A 89 0.82 -1.25 -14.92
N LYS A 90 -0.03 -0.57 -15.67
CA LYS A 90 0.36 0.51 -16.58
C LYS A 90 0.24 1.87 -15.88
N GLN A 91 0.99 2.86 -16.34
CA GLN A 91 0.73 4.24 -15.89
C GLN A 91 -0.69 4.67 -16.27
N GLY A 92 -1.34 5.40 -15.36
CA GLY A 92 -2.73 5.82 -15.53
C GLY A 92 -3.77 4.72 -15.34
N GLU A 93 -3.37 3.54 -14.83
CA GLU A 93 -4.25 2.41 -14.55
C GLU A 93 -4.31 2.13 -13.05
N ILE A 94 -5.50 1.76 -12.55
CA ILE A 94 -5.70 1.26 -11.19
C ILE A 94 -5.95 -0.25 -11.26
N VAL A 95 -5.04 -1.04 -10.69
CA VAL A 95 -5.09 -2.50 -10.68
C VAL A 95 -5.31 -3.01 -9.27
N GLY A 96 -6.32 -3.86 -9.10
CA GLY A 96 -6.62 -4.56 -7.84
C GLY A 96 -5.91 -5.91 -7.77
N LEU A 97 -5.27 -6.20 -6.62
CA LEU A 97 -4.74 -7.52 -6.29
C LEU A 97 -5.58 -8.13 -5.17
N LEU A 98 -6.54 -8.96 -5.52
CA LEU A 98 -7.60 -9.45 -4.65
C LEU A 98 -7.41 -10.95 -4.30
N GLY A 99 -8.19 -11.44 -3.35
CA GLY A 99 -8.22 -12.86 -2.97
C GLY A 99 -8.48 -13.05 -1.47
N PRO A 100 -8.78 -14.26 -1.04
CA PRO A 100 -9.01 -14.58 0.37
C PRO A 100 -7.74 -14.44 1.21
N ASN A 101 -7.90 -14.50 2.54
CA ASN A 101 -6.76 -14.51 3.46
C ASN A 101 -5.87 -15.74 3.19
N GLY A 102 -4.55 -15.51 3.15
CA GLY A 102 -3.58 -16.57 2.85
C GLY A 102 -3.43 -16.90 1.35
N ALA A 103 -4.12 -16.22 0.45
CA ALA A 103 -3.99 -16.43 -1.01
C ALA A 103 -2.65 -15.99 -1.60
N GLY A 104 -1.81 -15.27 -0.85
CA GLY A 104 -0.52 -14.78 -1.33
C GLY A 104 -0.49 -13.30 -1.76
N LYS A 105 -1.59 -12.56 -1.62
CA LYS A 105 -1.71 -11.13 -2.01
C LYS A 105 -0.59 -10.28 -1.43
N THR A 106 -0.55 -10.15 -0.10
CA THR A 106 0.42 -9.34 0.63
C THR A 106 1.86 -9.75 0.30
N THR A 107 2.12 -11.07 0.16
CA THR A 107 3.45 -11.56 -0.23
C THR A 107 3.82 -11.14 -1.64
N SER A 108 2.92 -11.26 -2.61
CA SER A 108 3.14 -10.81 -4.00
C SER A 108 3.34 -9.30 -4.07
N PHE A 109 2.53 -8.56 -3.35
CA PHE A 109 2.63 -7.12 -3.21
C PHE A 109 3.97 -6.70 -2.59
N TYR A 110 4.42 -7.36 -1.49
CA TYR A 110 5.71 -7.07 -0.84
C TYR A 110 6.92 -7.46 -1.70
N MET A 111 6.80 -8.49 -2.53
CA MET A 111 7.84 -8.77 -3.52
C MET A 111 7.93 -7.63 -4.56
N THR A 112 6.79 -7.12 -5.01
CA THR A 112 6.73 -6.03 -6.00
C THR A 112 7.18 -4.69 -5.42
N SER A 113 6.95 -4.41 -4.14
CA SER A 113 7.46 -3.21 -3.45
C SER A 113 8.95 -3.29 -3.11
N GLY A 114 9.54 -4.49 -3.06
CA GLY A 114 10.94 -4.73 -2.67
C GLY A 114 11.17 -4.93 -1.19
N LEU A 115 10.08 -5.14 -0.40
CA LEU A 115 10.14 -5.53 1.01
C LEU A 115 10.53 -7.00 1.17
N VAL A 116 10.15 -7.83 0.22
CA VAL A 116 10.44 -9.27 0.22
C VAL A 116 11.13 -9.65 -1.09
N VAL A 117 12.23 -10.38 -1.01
CA VAL A 117 12.92 -10.93 -2.20
C VAL A 117 12.20 -12.22 -2.60
N PRO A 118 11.81 -12.40 -3.88
CA PRO A 118 11.24 -13.63 -4.38
C PRO A 118 12.26 -14.78 -4.39
N ASN A 119 11.80 -16.02 -4.34
CA ASN A 119 12.63 -17.21 -4.56
C ASN A 119 12.76 -17.56 -6.05
N GLY A 120 11.85 -17.06 -6.89
CA GLY A 120 11.85 -17.20 -8.34
C GLY A 120 10.97 -16.14 -8.98
N GLY A 121 11.13 -15.97 -10.29
CA GLY A 121 10.45 -14.94 -11.05
C GLY A 121 11.18 -13.60 -11.03
N HIS A 122 10.66 -12.65 -11.78
CA HIS A 122 11.28 -11.37 -12.06
C HIS A 122 10.29 -10.22 -11.90
N ILE A 123 10.80 -9.03 -11.58
CA ILE A 123 10.02 -7.79 -11.48
C ILE A 123 10.73 -6.74 -12.32
N TYR A 124 9.96 -6.08 -13.19
CA TYR A 124 10.45 -5.09 -14.14
C TYR A 124 9.73 -3.76 -13.99
N LEU A 125 10.47 -2.68 -14.16
CA LEU A 125 9.94 -1.34 -14.41
C LEU A 125 10.30 -0.96 -15.85
N GLY A 126 9.33 -1.05 -16.75
CA GLY A 126 9.58 -0.97 -18.18
C GLY A 126 10.50 -2.11 -18.64
N LYS A 127 11.73 -1.76 -19.07
CA LYS A 127 12.76 -2.72 -19.49
C LYS A 127 13.78 -3.06 -18.41
N GLU A 128 13.78 -2.29 -17.30
CA GLU A 128 14.74 -2.46 -16.21
C GLU A 128 14.27 -3.55 -15.23
N GLU A 129 15.11 -4.52 -14.97
CA GLU A 129 14.85 -5.53 -13.94
C GLU A 129 15.16 -4.95 -12.54
N ILE A 130 14.14 -4.93 -11.69
CA ILE A 130 14.24 -4.39 -10.33
C ILE A 130 14.09 -5.45 -9.24
N THR A 131 14.11 -6.73 -9.59
CA THR A 131 13.82 -7.87 -8.69
C THR A 131 14.61 -7.81 -7.38
N LYS A 132 15.90 -7.50 -7.47
CA LYS A 132 16.80 -7.46 -6.31
C LYS A 132 16.97 -6.07 -5.70
N LEU A 133 16.32 -5.04 -6.25
CA LEU A 133 16.41 -3.69 -5.72
C LEU A 133 15.57 -3.55 -4.45
N PRO A 134 16.14 -3.01 -3.36
CA PRO A 134 15.39 -2.72 -2.14
C PRO A 134 14.44 -1.54 -2.33
N VAL A 135 13.46 -1.41 -1.41
CA VAL A 135 12.39 -0.39 -1.45
C VAL A 135 12.91 1.02 -1.78
N TYR A 136 13.98 1.48 -1.10
CA TYR A 136 14.48 2.85 -1.29
C TYR A 136 15.03 3.10 -2.71
N LYS A 137 15.60 2.09 -3.36
CA LYS A 137 16.04 2.19 -4.76
C LYS A 137 14.85 2.22 -5.70
N ARG A 138 13.81 1.40 -5.44
CA ARG A 138 12.56 1.43 -6.21
C ARG A 138 11.84 2.76 -6.05
N ALA A 139 11.85 3.35 -4.85
CA ALA A 139 11.30 4.68 -4.61
C ALA A 139 11.98 5.76 -5.47
N ARG A 140 13.32 5.70 -5.62
CA ARG A 140 14.08 6.61 -6.50
C ARG A 140 13.77 6.41 -8.00
N LEU A 141 13.32 5.23 -8.39
CA LEU A 141 12.84 4.95 -9.75
C LEU A 141 11.40 5.40 -9.98
N GLY A 142 10.72 5.88 -8.92
CA GLY A 142 9.37 6.40 -8.97
C GLY A 142 8.28 5.42 -8.53
N ILE A 143 8.60 4.42 -7.70
CA ILE A 143 7.61 3.51 -7.10
C ILE A 143 7.36 3.93 -5.66
N GLY A 144 6.24 4.61 -5.41
CA GLY A 144 5.76 4.96 -4.08
C GLY A 144 5.12 3.77 -3.38
N TYR A 145 5.28 3.66 -2.06
CA TYR A 145 4.65 2.62 -1.24
C TYR A 145 3.95 3.24 -0.03
N LEU A 146 2.67 2.92 0.13
CA LEU A 146 1.88 3.28 1.30
C LEU A 146 1.50 2.00 2.07
N PRO A 147 2.06 1.79 3.26
CA PRO A 147 1.76 0.64 4.09
C PRO A 147 0.34 0.70 4.67
N GLN A 148 -0.15 -0.45 5.14
CA GLN A 148 -1.39 -0.57 5.90
C GLN A 148 -1.31 0.21 7.22
N GLU A 149 -0.18 0.11 7.93
CA GLU A 149 0.05 0.84 9.16
C GLU A 149 0.31 2.33 8.90
N ALA A 150 -0.12 3.16 9.84
CA ALA A 150 0.05 4.60 9.75
C ALA A 150 1.54 4.99 9.66
N SER A 151 1.92 5.60 8.54
CA SER A 151 3.29 6.03 8.23
C SER A 151 3.56 7.50 8.56
N VAL A 152 2.55 8.25 9.00
CA VAL A 152 2.69 9.67 9.34
C VAL A 152 3.62 9.87 10.53
N PHE A 153 4.50 10.86 10.47
CA PHE A 153 5.32 11.26 11.62
C PHE A 153 4.44 11.91 12.68
N ARG A 154 4.15 11.16 13.75
CA ARG A 154 3.13 11.51 14.76
C ARG A 154 3.37 12.85 15.46
N LYS A 155 4.63 13.23 15.67
CA LYS A 155 5.04 14.47 16.36
C LYS A 155 5.36 15.64 15.44
N MET A 156 5.15 15.48 14.15
CA MET A 156 5.27 16.53 13.16
C MET A 156 3.89 17.00 12.72
N SER A 157 3.77 18.26 12.33
CA SER A 157 2.54 18.79 11.74
C SER A 157 2.29 18.16 10.36
N VAL A 158 1.08 18.28 9.81
CA VAL A 158 0.78 17.87 8.43
C VAL A 158 1.71 18.55 7.45
N GLU A 159 1.92 19.85 7.59
CA GLU A 159 2.85 20.63 6.79
C GLU A 159 4.26 20.08 6.86
N ASP A 160 4.80 19.85 8.07
CA ASP A 160 6.15 19.35 8.26
C ASP A 160 6.30 17.91 7.74
N ASN A 161 5.25 17.08 7.85
CA ASN A 161 5.22 15.74 7.28
C ASN A 161 5.43 15.74 5.76
N ILE A 162 4.79 16.66 5.04
CA ILE A 162 4.92 16.77 3.58
C ILE A 162 6.26 17.46 3.23
N LEU A 163 6.58 18.54 3.93
CA LEU A 163 7.78 19.34 3.68
C LEU A 163 9.06 18.53 3.88
N SER A 164 9.12 17.67 4.90
CA SER A 164 10.30 16.82 5.15
C SER A 164 10.65 15.93 3.95
N VAL A 165 9.63 15.44 3.22
CA VAL A 165 9.83 14.63 2.01
C VAL A 165 10.24 15.50 0.82
N LEU A 166 9.64 16.69 0.68
CA LEU A 166 10.02 17.65 -0.37
C LEU A 166 11.48 18.09 -0.22
N GLU A 167 11.95 18.32 1.01
CA GLU A 167 13.36 18.67 1.28
C GLU A 167 14.32 17.58 0.83
N MET A 168 13.95 16.30 0.99
CA MET A 168 14.75 15.16 0.53
C MET A 168 14.88 15.08 -1.00
N THR A 169 14.02 15.77 -1.76
CA THR A 169 14.11 15.81 -3.24
C THR A 169 15.29 16.64 -3.77
N GLY A 170 15.85 17.52 -2.94
CA GLY A 170 16.91 18.46 -3.33
C GLY A 170 16.46 19.56 -4.30
N LYS A 171 15.16 19.69 -4.55
CA LYS A 171 14.61 20.76 -5.40
C LYS A 171 14.75 22.14 -4.72
N PRO A 172 14.74 23.25 -5.50
CA PRO A 172 14.79 24.62 -4.94
C PRO A 172 13.67 24.86 -3.92
N ARG A 173 13.92 25.74 -2.95
CA ARG A 173 12.96 26.03 -1.86
C ARG A 173 11.62 26.54 -2.36
N ASP A 174 11.64 27.41 -3.37
CA ASP A 174 10.40 27.96 -3.95
C ASP A 174 9.52 26.85 -4.53
N TYR A 175 10.12 25.91 -5.27
CA TYR A 175 9.42 24.72 -5.76
C TYR A 175 8.83 23.87 -4.61
N GLN A 176 9.62 23.65 -3.53
CA GLN A 176 9.15 22.88 -2.39
C GLN A 176 7.91 23.53 -1.74
N LEU A 177 7.92 24.84 -1.57
CA LEU A 177 6.81 25.59 -0.96
C LEU A 177 5.58 25.60 -1.89
N GLU A 178 5.75 25.83 -3.17
CA GLU A 178 4.66 25.79 -4.15
C GLU A 178 4.02 24.41 -4.19
N LYS A 179 4.83 23.35 -4.24
CA LYS A 179 4.36 21.97 -4.23
C LYS A 179 3.64 21.62 -2.92
N LEU A 180 4.16 22.09 -1.79
CA LEU A 180 3.51 21.93 -0.48
C LEU A 180 2.11 22.55 -0.48
N GLU A 181 1.97 23.80 -0.94
CA GLU A 181 0.68 24.50 -1.02
C GLU A 181 -0.30 23.76 -1.94
N SER A 182 0.19 23.28 -3.09
CA SER A 182 -0.60 22.49 -4.02
C SER A 182 -1.12 21.21 -3.36
N LEU A 183 -0.24 20.43 -2.72
CA LEU A 183 -0.63 19.17 -2.06
C LEU A 183 -1.58 19.40 -0.89
N ILE A 184 -1.35 20.42 -0.05
CA ILE A 184 -2.27 20.76 1.06
C ILE A 184 -3.66 21.11 0.54
N ARG A 185 -3.75 21.82 -0.58
CA ARG A 185 -5.02 22.20 -1.20
C ARG A 185 -5.71 21.00 -1.82
N GLU A 186 -4.99 20.25 -2.64
CA GLU A 186 -5.49 19.06 -3.35
C GLU A 186 -6.08 18.01 -2.39
N PHE A 187 -5.41 17.78 -1.26
CA PHE A 187 -5.84 16.78 -0.27
C PHE A 187 -6.73 17.35 0.84
N SER A 188 -7.25 18.57 0.69
CA SER A 188 -8.15 19.23 1.66
C SER A 188 -7.59 19.24 3.09
N LEU A 189 -6.28 19.48 3.22
CA LEU A 189 -5.56 19.45 4.49
C LEU A 189 -5.41 20.84 5.14
N GLN A 190 -5.97 21.91 4.54
CA GLN A 190 -5.78 23.29 5.01
C GLN A 190 -6.19 23.46 6.47
N LYS A 191 -7.35 22.90 6.88
CA LYS A 191 -7.89 23.02 8.24
C LYS A 191 -7.02 22.35 9.30
N VAL A 192 -6.31 21.29 8.90
CA VAL A 192 -5.47 20.48 9.80
C VAL A 192 -3.99 20.68 9.57
N ARG A 193 -3.60 21.64 8.73
CA ARG A 193 -2.22 21.91 8.30
C ARG A 193 -1.21 21.92 9.45
N LYS A 194 -1.57 22.55 10.58
CA LYS A 194 -0.72 22.68 11.77
C LYS A 194 -0.98 21.61 12.84
N ASN A 195 -1.92 20.72 12.62
CA ASN A 195 -2.19 19.63 13.54
C ASN A 195 -1.07 18.59 13.47
N LEU A 196 -0.72 18.03 14.64
CA LEU A 196 0.23 16.94 14.73
C LEU A 196 -0.37 15.65 14.16
N GLY A 197 0.47 14.78 13.59
CA GLY A 197 0.05 13.53 12.97
C GLY A 197 -0.71 12.58 13.90
N ASP A 198 -0.45 12.64 15.22
CA ASP A 198 -1.17 11.85 16.23
C ASP A 198 -2.58 12.37 16.55
N ARG A 199 -2.94 13.57 16.09
CA ARG A 199 -4.25 14.21 16.30
C ARG A 199 -5.18 14.12 15.09
N LEU A 200 -4.72 13.52 14.00
CA LEU A 200 -5.49 13.39 12.76
C LEU A 200 -6.50 12.24 12.87
N SER A 201 -7.69 12.45 12.33
CA SER A 201 -8.63 11.36 12.05
C SER A 201 -8.03 10.35 11.07
N GLY A 202 -8.65 9.17 10.93
CA GLY A 202 -8.18 8.14 9.99
C GLY A 202 -8.09 8.65 8.56
N GLY A 203 -9.12 9.33 8.07
CA GLY A 203 -9.17 9.90 6.73
C GLY A 203 -8.15 11.03 6.52
N GLU A 204 -8.07 12.00 7.46
CA GLU A 204 -7.08 13.09 7.38
C GLU A 204 -5.65 12.55 7.37
N ARG A 205 -5.36 11.54 8.19
CA ARG A 205 -4.08 10.88 8.23
C ARG A 205 -3.76 10.21 6.90
N ARG A 206 -4.71 9.46 6.32
CA ARG A 206 -4.50 8.77 5.05
C ARG A 206 -4.28 9.77 3.91
N ARG A 207 -5.03 10.86 3.85
CA ARG A 207 -4.79 11.94 2.88
C ARG A 207 -3.40 12.58 3.03
N CYS A 208 -2.95 12.80 4.27
CA CYS A 208 -1.59 13.29 4.53
C CYS A 208 -0.51 12.31 4.06
N GLU A 209 -0.69 11.00 4.24
CA GLU A 209 0.24 9.97 3.79
C GLU A 209 0.31 9.89 2.25
N ILE A 210 -0.83 9.99 1.57
CA ILE A 210 -0.88 10.04 0.12
C ILE A 210 -0.19 11.32 -0.39
N ALA A 211 -0.47 12.48 0.20
CA ALA A 211 0.18 13.73 -0.15
C ALA A 211 1.71 13.66 0.00
N ARG A 212 2.20 13.03 1.08
CA ARG A 212 3.64 12.76 1.27
C ARG A 212 4.20 11.86 0.16
N CYS A 213 3.48 10.82 -0.21
CA CYS A 213 3.90 9.94 -1.30
C CYS A 213 4.01 10.69 -2.63
N LEU A 214 3.08 11.61 -2.90
CA LEU A 214 3.07 12.43 -4.12
C LEU A 214 4.14 13.53 -4.13
N ALA A 215 4.70 13.87 -2.99
CA ALA A 215 5.79 14.86 -2.90
C ALA A 215 7.03 14.47 -3.72
N ILE A 216 7.27 13.17 -3.93
CA ILE A 216 8.37 12.65 -4.74
C ILE A 216 7.99 12.40 -6.23
N GLU A 217 6.79 12.79 -6.63
CA GLU A 217 6.28 12.62 -8.01
C GLU A 217 6.42 11.18 -8.53
N PRO A 218 5.78 10.20 -7.87
CA PRO A 218 5.92 8.81 -8.25
C PRO A 218 5.26 8.53 -9.61
N LYS A 219 5.79 7.54 -10.32
CA LYS A 219 5.21 6.98 -11.54
C LYS A 219 4.20 5.88 -11.24
N PHE A 220 4.43 5.18 -10.12
CA PHE A 220 3.55 4.14 -9.58
C PHE A 220 3.37 4.33 -8.09
N ILE A 221 2.19 3.98 -7.58
CA ILE A 221 1.88 3.95 -6.15
C ILE A 221 1.34 2.57 -5.80
N MET A 222 1.92 1.98 -4.78
CA MET A 222 1.47 0.72 -4.21
C MET A 222 0.73 0.99 -2.90
N LEU A 223 -0.56 0.67 -2.84
CA LEU A 223 -1.45 0.89 -1.70
C LEU A 223 -1.77 -0.43 -1.02
N ASP A 224 -1.27 -0.59 0.21
CA ASP A 224 -1.50 -1.78 1.03
C ASP A 224 -2.68 -1.52 1.98
N GLU A 225 -3.79 -2.21 1.74
CA GLU A 225 -5.05 -2.11 2.50
C GLU A 225 -5.46 -0.66 2.87
N PRO A 226 -5.63 0.23 1.87
CA PRO A 226 -5.84 1.66 2.13
C PRO A 226 -7.17 1.99 2.82
N PHE A 227 -8.14 1.08 2.80
CA PHE A 227 -9.47 1.25 3.40
C PHE A 227 -9.61 0.58 4.77
N ALA A 228 -8.57 -0.13 5.25
CA ALA A 228 -8.61 -0.82 6.52
C ALA A 228 -8.73 0.15 7.71
N GLY A 229 -9.76 -0.07 8.55
CA GLY A 229 -9.97 0.74 9.75
C GLY A 229 -10.35 2.20 9.49
N VAL A 230 -10.84 2.52 8.30
CA VAL A 230 -11.32 3.85 7.90
C VAL A 230 -12.85 3.84 7.93
N ASP A 231 -13.46 4.95 8.35
CA ASP A 231 -14.92 5.11 8.32
C ASP A 231 -15.44 5.22 6.88
N PRO A 232 -16.71 4.85 6.61
CA PRO A 232 -17.23 4.78 5.24
C PRO A 232 -17.18 6.10 4.46
N ILE A 233 -17.36 7.26 5.13
CA ILE A 233 -17.30 8.56 4.46
C ILE A 233 -15.86 8.85 4.02
N ALA A 234 -14.90 8.60 4.89
CA ALA A 234 -13.49 8.77 4.56
C ALA A 234 -12.99 7.75 3.51
N VAL A 235 -13.60 6.56 3.42
CA VAL A 235 -13.32 5.60 2.33
C VAL A 235 -13.67 6.21 0.98
N GLU A 236 -14.87 6.81 0.81
CA GLU A 236 -15.26 7.49 -0.42
C GLU A 236 -14.30 8.64 -0.79
N GLU A 237 -13.89 9.45 0.19
CA GLU A 237 -12.91 10.51 -0.04
C GLU A 237 -11.55 9.97 -0.52
N ILE A 238 -11.06 8.86 0.06
CA ILE A 238 -9.83 8.22 -0.35
C ILE A 238 -9.96 7.61 -1.74
N GLN A 239 -11.09 6.98 -2.04
CA GLN A 239 -11.38 6.43 -3.36
C GLN A 239 -11.37 7.52 -4.44
N GLU A 240 -12.01 8.66 -4.19
CA GLU A 240 -12.02 9.82 -5.11
C GLU A 240 -10.59 10.33 -5.36
N VAL A 241 -9.79 10.46 -4.29
CA VAL A 241 -8.38 10.83 -4.40
C VAL A 241 -7.60 9.85 -5.26
N VAL A 242 -7.70 8.55 -4.95
CA VAL A 242 -6.99 7.48 -5.70
C VAL A 242 -7.44 7.47 -7.17
N TRP A 243 -8.74 7.61 -7.42
CA TRP A 243 -9.27 7.69 -8.78
C TRP A 243 -8.68 8.86 -9.58
N HIS A 244 -8.50 10.02 -8.96
CA HIS A 244 -7.93 11.18 -9.63
C HIS A 244 -6.44 11.03 -9.95
N LEU A 245 -5.68 10.19 -9.22
CA LEU A 245 -4.26 9.96 -9.49
C LEU A 245 -4.00 9.32 -10.87
N LYS A 246 -4.95 8.55 -11.40
CA LYS A 246 -4.82 7.98 -12.75
C LYS A 246 -4.74 9.06 -13.85
N TYR A 247 -5.44 10.20 -13.67
CA TYR A 247 -5.36 11.32 -14.62
C TYR A 247 -4.01 12.05 -14.59
N ARG A 248 -3.22 11.84 -13.55
CA ARG A 248 -1.83 12.29 -13.46
C ARG A 248 -0.84 11.29 -14.04
N ASN A 249 -1.32 10.34 -14.82
CA ASN A 249 -0.54 9.26 -15.40
C ASN A 249 0.25 8.44 -14.35
N ILE A 250 -0.32 8.25 -13.15
CA ILE A 250 0.23 7.42 -12.09
C ILE A 250 -0.43 6.04 -12.13
N GLY A 251 0.37 4.98 -12.27
CA GLY A 251 -0.13 3.61 -12.15
C GLY A 251 -0.32 3.22 -10.69
N ILE A 252 -1.42 2.54 -10.35
CA ILE A 252 -1.74 2.20 -8.96
C ILE A 252 -1.95 0.70 -8.83
N LEU A 253 -1.22 0.07 -7.92
CA LEU A 253 -1.48 -1.28 -7.45
C LEU A 253 -2.08 -1.23 -6.06
N ILE A 254 -3.27 -1.76 -5.90
CA ILE A 254 -3.99 -1.77 -4.63
C ILE A 254 -4.28 -3.19 -4.18
N THR A 255 -4.05 -3.48 -2.90
CA THR A 255 -4.53 -4.71 -2.26
C THR A 255 -5.39 -4.34 -1.06
N ASP A 256 -6.54 -4.99 -0.92
CA ASP A 256 -7.43 -4.80 0.22
C ASP A 256 -8.26 -6.09 0.45
N HIS A 257 -8.75 -6.25 1.66
CA HIS A 257 -9.71 -7.28 2.01
C HIS A 257 -11.15 -6.84 1.72
N ASN A 258 -11.39 -5.53 1.57
CA ASN A 258 -12.67 -4.97 1.19
C ASN A 258 -12.83 -4.97 -0.34
N VAL A 259 -13.33 -6.09 -0.85
CA VAL A 259 -13.49 -6.32 -2.29
C VAL A 259 -14.38 -5.28 -2.95
N GLN A 260 -15.49 -4.92 -2.27
CA GLN A 260 -16.48 -3.97 -2.80
C GLN A 260 -15.85 -2.61 -3.08
N GLU A 261 -15.12 -2.08 -2.09
CA GLU A 261 -14.50 -0.76 -2.18
C GLU A 261 -13.34 -0.73 -3.17
N THR A 262 -12.61 -1.85 -3.28
CA THR A 262 -11.50 -1.96 -4.23
C THR A 262 -11.99 -2.04 -5.67
N LEU A 263 -12.95 -2.95 -5.94
CA LEU A 263 -13.50 -3.09 -7.29
C LEU A 263 -14.24 -1.85 -7.78
N ALA A 264 -14.76 -1.05 -6.86
CA ALA A 264 -15.44 0.21 -7.20
C ALA A 264 -14.52 1.26 -7.86
N ILE A 265 -13.19 1.14 -7.74
CA ILE A 265 -12.24 2.10 -8.29
C ILE A 265 -11.20 1.49 -9.23
N THR A 266 -11.13 0.18 -9.36
CA THR A 266 -10.14 -0.48 -10.22
C THR A 266 -10.61 -0.52 -11.68
N ASP A 267 -9.66 -0.37 -12.60
CA ASP A 267 -9.88 -0.60 -14.03
C ASP A 267 -9.79 -2.09 -14.35
N ARG A 268 -8.91 -2.80 -13.63
CA ARG A 268 -8.65 -4.24 -13.81
C ARG A 268 -8.26 -4.87 -12.47
N ALA A 269 -8.56 -6.14 -12.29
CA ALA A 269 -8.18 -6.86 -11.08
C ALA A 269 -7.62 -8.25 -11.39
N TYR A 270 -6.71 -8.67 -10.53
CA TYR A 270 -6.18 -10.03 -10.44
C TYR A 270 -6.71 -10.69 -9.17
N LEU A 271 -7.33 -11.85 -9.29
CA LEU A 271 -7.77 -12.61 -8.15
C LEU A 271 -6.79 -13.74 -7.87
N LEU A 272 -6.13 -13.66 -6.70
CA LEU A 272 -5.28 -14.73 -6.21
C LEU A 272 -6.09 -15.75 -5.41
N PHE A 273 -5.78 -17.01 -5.65
CA PHE A 273 -6.31 -18.13 -4.88
C PHE A 273 -5.22 -19.20 -4.74
N GLU A 274 -4.97 -19.66 -3.52
CA GLU A 274 -3.93 -20.67 -3.21
C GLU A 274 -2.55 -20.39 -3.85
N GLY A 275 -2.14 -19.14 -3.83
CA GLY A 275 -0.83 -18.71 -4.33
C GLY A 275 -0.70 -18.61 -5.85
N ARG A 276 -1.80 -18.64 -6.61
CA ARG A 276 -1.85 -18.50 -8.07
C ARG A 276 -2.87 -17.47 -8.49
N ILE A 277 -2.75 -16.95 -9.72
CA ILE A 277 -3.81 -16.15 -10.32
C ILE A 277 -4.94 -17.11 -10.76
N LEU A 278 -6.11 -16.94 -10.19
CA LEU A 278 -7.33 -17.66 -10.54
C LEU A 278 -8.08 -16.96 -11.67
N PHE A 279 -8.11 -15.62 -11.65
CA PHE A 279 -8.83 -14.80 -12.60
C PHE A 279 -8.11 -13.47 -12.81
N GLN A 280 -8.23 -12.91 -14.02
CA GLN A 280 -7.84 -11.54 -14.34
C GLN A 280 -8.86 -10.95 -15.31
N GLY A 281 -9.21 -9.68 -15.11
CA GLY A 281 -10.17 -8.99 -15.98
C GLY A 281 -10.70 -7.71 -15.35
N THR A 282 -11.72 -7.13 -15.95
CA THR A 282 -12.43 -5.97 -15.42
C THR A 282 -13.24 -6.35 -14.17
N PRO A 283 -13.61 -5.37 -13.33
CA PRO A 283 -14.52 -5.60 -12.20
C PRO A 283 -15.83 -6.30 -12.60
N GLU A 284 -16.40 -5.92 -13.75
CA GLU A 284 -17.63 -6.49 -14.29
C GLU A 284 -17.47 -7.98 -14.66
N GLU A 285 -16.37 -8.30 -15.37
CA GLU A 285 -16.03 -9.68 -15.75
C GLU A 285 -15.81 -10.54 -14.51
N LEU A 286 -15.08 -10.02 -13.50
CA LEU A 286 -14.82 -10.71 -12.24
C LEU A 286 -16.12 -10.96 -11.47
N ALA A 287 -17.00 -9.94 -11.39
CA ALA A 287 -18.29 -10.07 -10.71
C ALA A 287 -19.27 -11.03 -11.41
N ALA A 288 -19.12 -11.25 -12.72
CA ALA A 288 -19.95 -12.16 -13.52
C ALA A 288 -19.44 -13.60 -13.52
N ASP A 289 -18.16 -13.84 -13.25
CA ASP A 289 -17.53 -15.16 -13.36
C ASP A 289 -18.06 -16.14 -12.28
N PRO A 290 -18.59 -17.33 -12.67
CA PRO A 290 -19.15 -18.31 -11.73
C PRO A 290 -18.11 -18.89 -10.76
N ILE A 291 -16.85 -19.05 -11.19
CA ILE A 291 -15.77 -19.61 -10.37
C ILE A 291 -15.37 -18.60 -9.30
N VAL A 292 -15.28 -17.33 -9.67
CA VAL A 292 -14.99 -16.21 -8.76
C VAL A 292 -16.11 -16.07 -7.72
N ARG A 293 -17.38 -16.10 -8.14
CA ARG A 293 -18.53 -16.07 -7.24
C ARG A 293 -18.51 -17.20 -6.23
N LYS A 294 -18.27 -18.42 -6.69
CA LYS A 294 -18.25 -19.62 -5.83
C LYS A 294 -17.10 -19.61 -4.81
N ASN A 295 -15.92 -19.13 -5.19
CA ASN A 295 -14.69 -19.27 -4.38
C ASN A 295 -14.34 -18.03 -3.58
N TYR A 296 -14.87 -16.85 -3.96
CA TYR A 296 -14.45 -15.59 -3.38
C TYR A 296 -15.58 -14.58 -3.13
N LEU A 297 -16.42 -14.33 -4.14
CA LEU A 297 -17.59 -13.47 -3.99
C LEU A 297 -18.78 -14.33 -3.52
N THR A 298 -19.73 -13.69 -2.85
CA THR A 298 -21.00 -14.37 -2.53
C THR A 298 -22.00 -14.17 -3.66
N ASP A 299 -23.05 -15.01 -3.72
CA ASP A 299 -24.15 -14.84 -4.68
C ASP A 299 -24.86 -13.49 -4.56
N LYS A 300 -24.77 -12.86 -3.37
CA LYS A 300 -25.35 -11.54 -3.07
C LYS A 300 -24.43 -10.37 -3.45
N PHE A 301 -23.21 -10.65 -3.94
CA PHE A 301 -22.30 -9.58 -4.33
C PHE A 301 -22.86 -8.80 -5.52
N VAL A 302 -22.93 -7.48 -5.38
CA VAL A 302 -23.35 -6.54 -6.42
C VAL A 302 -22.26 -5.49 -6.57
N LEU A 303 -21.67 -5.39 -7.74
CA LEU A 303 -20.70 -4.35 -8.04
C LEU A 303 -21.36 -2.98 -7.94
N ARG A 304 -20.77 -2.08 -7.14
CA ARG A 304 -21.21 -0.70 -7.02
C ARG A 304 -20.23 0.19 -7.78
N LYS A 305 -20.75 1.14 -8.54
CA LYS A 305 -19.96 2.21 -9.15
C LYS A 305 -20.08 3.47 -8.30
N ASN A 306 -18.96 4.16 -8.14
CA ASN A 306 -18.94 5.40 -7.38
C ASN A 306 -19.35 6.59 -8.27
N SER A 307 -20.10 7.52 -7.71
CA SER A 307 -20.64 8.71 -8.41
C SER A 307 -19.56 9.64 -8.97
N PHE A 308 -18.34 9.59 -8.44
CA PHE A 308 -17.24 10.41 -8.92
C PHE A 308 -16.64 9.91 -10.24
N GLN A 309 -16.87 8.64 -10.61
CA GLN A 309 -16.38 8.07 -11.88
C GLN A 309 -17.02 8.72 -13.11
N ASP A 310 -18.24 9.22 -12.97
CA ASP A 310 -18.98 9.91 -14.04
C ASP A 310 -18.62 11.41 -14.13
N ARG A 311 -17.76 11.91 -13.24
CA ARG A 311 -17.31 13.31 -13.26
C ARG A 311 -16.20 13.50 -14.29
N PRO A 312 -16.17 14.65 -15.00
CA PRO A 312 -15.06 14.95 -15.90
C PRO A 312 -13.74 15.00 -15.13
N ALA A 313 -12.65 14.65 -15.82
CA ALA A 313 -11.31 14.79 -15.26
C ALA A 313 -11.10 16.19 -14.67
N PRO A 314 -10.40 16.31 -13.51
CA PRO A 314 -10.10 17.63 -12.97
C PRO A 314 -9.36 18.46 -14.01
N VAL A 315 -9.83 19.68 -14.26
CA VAL A 315 -9.10 20.62 -15.11
C VAL A 315 -7.85 21.04 -14.33
N GLU A 316 -6.68 20.73 -14.88
CA GLU A 316 -5.41 21.20 -14.33
C GLU A 316 -5.44 22.74 -14.32
N GLY A 317 -5.43 23.32 -13.12
CA GLY A 317 -5.41 24.76 -12.86
C GLY A 317 -4.03 25.24 -12.48
#